data_b4e566ba7ce3e4c57893fa22360b0706
#
_entry.id   b4e566ba7ce3e4c57893fa22360b0706
#
_cell.length_a   1.000
_cell.length_b   1.000
_cell.length_c   1.000
_cell.angle_alpha   90.00
_cell.angle_beta   90.00
_cell.angle_gamma   90.00
#
_symmetry.space_group_name_H-M   'P 1'
#
loop_
_entity.id
_entity.type
_entity.pdbx_description
1 polymer ?
#
loop_
_entity_poly.entity_id
_entity_poly.type
_entity_poly.pdbx_seq_one_letter_code
_entity_poly.pdbx_strand_id
1 'polypeptide(L)'
;MKQNRVDRIMAALKEMGLHQMLIVDPMSIYYLTGVYVSPFERFYGLYLREDGHHAFFLNRLFTVPQEVGIEKVWYSDTDPVPEIVAARLDKNAVLGVDKDLKARFLLPLMEMKAAAGFVNGSLAVDITRGVKDTEEQKKMRISSAINDKAMAKFKGLIHEGVSEKEVADQMLQIYLDLGADGYSFEPLVAFGANAADPHHSPDDTVVKPGDCV
;
A
#
# COMPACT_ATOMS: atom_id res chain seq x y z
N MET A 1 4.67 -16.08 4.29
CA MET A 1 5.53 -14.89 4.00
C MET A 1 6.35 -15.17 2.73
N LYS A 2 6.64 -14.16 1.92
CA LYS A 2 7.43 -14.29 0.69
C LYS A 2 8.91 -14.09 1.02
N GLN A 3 9.58 -15.19 1.37
CA GLN A 3 10.93 -15.15 1.96
C GLN A 3 11.96 -14.42 1.10
N ASN A 4 11.98 -14.65 -0.21
CA ASN A 4 12.90 -13.98 -1.13
C ASN A 4 12.79 -12.44 -1.10
N ARG A 5 11.60 -11.89 -0.83
CA ARG A 5 11.37 -10.44 -0.70
C ARG A 5 11.84 -9.93 0.65
N VAL A 6 11.62 -10.71 1.71
CA VAL A 6 12.13 -10.40 3.05
C VAL A 6 13.67 -10.37 3.04
N ASP A 7 14.31 -11.37 2.44
CA ASP A 7 15.75 -11.45 2.36
C ASP A 7 16.36 -10.24 1.64
N ARG A 8 15.72 -9.77 0.57
CA ARG A 8 16.15 -8.56 -0.16
C ARG A 8 16.00 -7.29 0.68
N ILE A 9 14.90 -7.15 1.44
CA ILE A 9 14.71 -6.01 2.35
C ILE A 9 15.73 -6.07 3.47
N MET A 10 15.97 -7.24 4.06
CA MET A 10 16.97 -7.40 5.12
C MET A 10 18.39 -7.08 4.62
N ALA A 11 18.73 -7.46 3.39
CA ALA A 11 19.99 -7.08 2.76
C ALA A 11 20.11 -5.55 2.59
N ALA A 12 19.06 -4.90 2.10
CA ALA A 12 19.04 -3.44 1.95
C ALA A 12 19.11 -2.71 3.31
N LEU A 13 18.41 -3.22 4.33
CA LEU A 13 18.53 -2.69 5.71
C LEU A 13 19.96 -2.80 6.25
N LYS A 14 20.60 -3.93 5.99
CA LYS A 14 22.00 -4.15 6.42
C LYS A 14 22.96 -3.14 5.78
N GLU A 15 22.79 -2.81 4.50
CA GLU A 15 23.56 -1.76 3.82
C GLU A 15 23.33 -0.37 4.44
N MET A 16 22.15 -0.15 5.04
CA MET A 16 21.82 1.06 5.80
C MET A 16 22.28 1.03 7.26
N GLY A 17 22.93 -0.06 7.71
CA GLY A 17 23.34 -0.27 9.10
C GLY A 17 22.19 -0.57 10.06
N LEU A 18 21.06 -1.08 9.52
CA LEU A 18 19.86 -1.43 10.29
C LEU A 18 19.71 -2.94 10.40
N HIS A 19 19.41 -3.42 11.62
CA HIS A 19 19.20 -4.84 11.91
C HIS A 19 17.75 -5.20 12.21
N GLN A 20 16.89 -4.18 12.32
CA GLN A 20 15.45 -4.34 12.59
C GLN A 20 14.64 -3.22 11.95
N MET A 21 13.40 -3.54 11.57
CA MET A 21 12.48 -2.59 10.98
C MET A 21 11.04 -2.88 11.36
N LEU A 22 10.25 -1.84 11.58
CA LEU A 22 8.80 -1.89 11.76
C LEU A 22 8.11 -1.28 10.55
N ILE A 23 7.43 -2.11 9.76
CA ILE A 23 6.68 -1.76 8.54
C ILE A 23 5.21 -1.65 8.91
N VAL A 24 4.52 -0.58 8.51
CA VAL A 24 3.10 -0.36 8.78
C VAL A 24 2.28 -0.02 7.54
N ASP A 25 2.92 0.29 6.41
CA ASP A 25 2.20 0.47 5.14
C ASP A 25 1.50 -0.84 4.72
N PRO A 26 0.14 -0.86 4.59
CA PRO A 26 -0.59 -2.07 4.24
C PRO A 26 -0.16 -2.69 2.91
N MET A 27 0.26 -1.88 1.93
CA MET A 27 0.72 -2.38 0.63
C MET A 27 2.11 -3.03 0.74
N SER A 28 3.00 -2.50 1.57
CA SER A 28 4.29 -3.12 1.87
C SER A 28 4.14 -4.43 2.62
N ILE A 29 3.22 -4.49 3.58
CA ILE A 29 2.88 -5.73 4.29
C ILE A 29 2.27 -6.75 3.33
N TYR A 30 1.34 -6.34 2.47
CA TYR A 30 0.78 -7.20 1.42
C TYR A 30 1.87 -7.76 0.48
N TYR A 31 2.80 -6.91 0.06
CA TYR A 31 3.93 -7.30 -0.78
C TYR A 31 4.76 -8.43 -0.15
N LEU A 32 4.95 -8.39 1.17
CA LEU A 32 5.77 -9.36 1.93
C LEU A 32 5.00 -10.60 2.36
N THR A 33 3.72 -10.47 2.68
CA THR A 33 2.92 -11.53 3.32
C THR A 33 1.85 -12.11 2.42
N GLY A 34 1.38 -11.36 1.42
CA GLY A 34 0.17 -11.66 0.65
C GLY A 34 -1.13 -11.35 1.41
N VAL A 35 -1.04 -10.75 2.61
CA VAL A 35 -2.19 -10.39 3.43
C VAL A 35 -2.43 -8.90 3.33
N TYR A 36 -3.60 -8.50 2.85
CA TYR A 36 -4.05 -7.11 2.81
C TYR A 36 -5.15 -6.88 3.85
N VAL A 37 -4.98 -5.85 4.64
CA VAL A 37 -5.97 -5.35 5.59
C VAL A 37 -6.02 -3.84 5.45
N SER A 38 -7.22 -3.25 5.48
CA SER A 38 -7.41 -1.81 5.66
C SER A 38 -7.56 -1.53 7.16
N PRO A 39 -6.50 -1.07 7.87
CA PRO A 39 -6.50 -1.00 9.33
C PRO A 39 -7.19 0.22 9.90
N PHE A 40 -7.55 1.22 9.06
CA PHE A 40 -8.08 2.52 9.46
C PHE A 40 -7.18 3.21 10.51
N GLU A 41 -7.68 3.40 11.73
CA GLU A 41 -6.93 4.01 12.84
C GLU A 41 -6.09 3.01 13.64
N ARG A 42 -6.34 1.69 13.48
CA ARG A 42 -5.70 0.63 14.27
C ARG A 42 -4.26 0.39 13.82
N PHE A 43 -3.47 -0.11 14.73
CA PHE A 43 -2.12 -0.53 14.42
C PHE A 43 -2.15 -1.82 13.58
N TYR A 44 -1.39 -1.82 12.50
CA TYR A 44 -1.16 -2.98 11.64
C TYR A 44 0.31 -2.95 11.29
N GLY A 45 1.07 -3.90 11.77
CA GLY A 45 2.53 -3.79 11.68
C GLY A 45 3.22 -5.12 11.49
N LEU A 46 4.22 -5.13 10.62
CA LEU A 46 5.13 -6.23 10.38
C LEU A 46 6.52 -5.83 10.89
N TYR A 47 6.98 -6.52 11.91
CA TYR A 47 8.33 -6.37 12.42
C TYR A 47 9.27 -7.39 11.77
N LEU A 48 10.36 -6.90 11.21
CA LEU A 48 11.43 -7.69 10.64
C LEU A 48 12.71 -7.50 11.47
N ARG A 49 13.42 -8.60 11.71
CA ARG A 49 14.69 -8.62 12.44
C ARG A 49 15.68 -9.57 11.78
N GLU A 50 16.97 -9.22 11.78
CA GLU A 50 18.04 -9.95 11.10
C GLU A 50 18.19 -11.40 11.56
N ASP A 51 17.89 -11.71 12.81
CA ASP A 51 17.95 -13.06 13.38
C ASP A 51 16.73 -13.93 13.09
N GLY A 52 15.77 -13.42 12.29
CA GLY A 52 14.57 -14.14 11.91
C GLY A 52 13.42 -14.07 12.92
N HIS A 53 13.59 -13.41 14.06
CA HIS A 53 12.51 -13.20 15.03
C HIS A 53 11.54 -12.12 14.53
N HIS A 54 10.83 -12.45 13.46
CA HIS A 54 9.80 -11.58 12.89
C HIS A 54 8.49 -11.69 13.67
N ALA A 55 7.70 -10.59 13.68
CA ALA A 55 6.40 -10.56 14.32
C ALA A 55 5.37 -9.79 13.49
N PHE A 56 4.13 -10.26 13.47
CA PHE A 56 3.03 -9.63 12.76
C PHE A 56 1.95 -9.21 13.75
N PHE A 57 1.83 -7.90 13.98
CA PHE A 57 0.89 -7.30 14.93
C PHE A 57 -0.47 -7.10 14.29
N LEU A 58 -1.49 -7.71 14.87
CA LEU A 58 -2.83 -7.81 14.31
C LEU A 58 -3.89 -7.50 15.37
N ASN A 59 -4.81 -6.61 15.03
CA ASN A 59 -6.01 -6.45 15.83
C ASN A 59 -6.95 -7.66 15.65
N ARG A 60 -7.61 -8.10 16.73
CA ARG A 60 -8.55 -9.24 16.73
C ARG A 60 -9.75 -9.06 15.79
N LEU A 61 -10.01 -7.83 15.34
CA LEU A 61 -11.05 -7.52 14.35
C LEU A 61 -10.60 -7.79 12.90
N PHE A 62 -9.31 -8.02 12.68
CA PHE A 62 -8.81 -8.29 11.33
C PHE A 62 -9.02 -9.75 10.95
N THR A 63 -9.50 -9.96 9.71
CA THR A 63 -9.56 -11.30 9.12
C THR A 63 -8.29 -11.55 8.33
N VAL A 64 -7.49 -12.50 8.80
CA VAL A 64 -6.24 -12.90 8.13
C VAL A 64 -6.16 -14.42 8.03
N PRO A 65 -5.46 -14.98 7.02
CA PRO A 65 -5.27 -16.41 6.90
C PRO A 65 -4.65 -17.04 8.16
N GLN A 66 -5.02 -18.28 8.46
CA GLN A 66 -4.50 -18.98 9.63
C GLN A 66 -2.98 -19.17 9.54
N GLU A 67 -2.46 -19.49 8.35
CA GLU A 67 -1.04 -19.69 8.11
C GLU A 67 -0.47 -18.54 7.24
N VAL A 68 0.41 -17.75 7.82
CA VAL A 68 1.14 -16.66 7.13
C VAL A 68 2.66 -16.90 7.17
N GLY A 69 3.10 -17.94 7.90
CA GLY A 69 4.52 -18.29 8.05
C GLY A 69 5.32 -17.29 8.89
N ILE A 70 4.65 -16.66 9.88
CA ILE A 70 5.23 -15.69 10.81
C ILE A 70 4.45 -15.69 12.13
N GLU A 71 5.11 -15.40 13.23
CA GLU A 71 4.45 -15.24 14.53
C GLU A 71 3.43 -14.10 14.48
N LYS A 72 2.19 -14.39 14.88
CA LYS A 72 1.12 -13.38 15.00
C LYS A 72 1.00 -12.92 16.43
N VAL A 73 1.08 -11.63 16.64
CA VAL A 73 0.87 -10.96 17.92
C VAL A 73 -0.50 -10.28 17.88
N TRP A 74 -1.48 -10.90 18.53
CA TRP A 74 -2.85 -10.40 18.55
C TRP A 74 -3.07 -9.42 19.68
N TYR A 75 -3.80 -8.34 19.40
CA TYR A 75 -4.23 -7.35 20.37
C TYR A 75 -5.70 -6.95 20.14
N SER A 76 -6.34 -6.36 21.13
CA SER A 76 -7.68 -5.76 21.09
C SER A 76 -7.61 -4.23 21.20
N ASP A 77 -8.72 -3.54 20.95
CA ASP A 77 -8.77 -2.06 21.04
C ASP A 77 -8.52 -1.52 22.45
N THR A 78 -8.59 -2.38 23.48
CA THR A 78 -8.33 -2.02 24.88
C THR A 78 -6.90 -2.34 25.34
N ASP A 79 -6.11 -3.01 24.49
CA ASP A 79 -4.75 -3.40 24.85
C ASP A 79 -3.75 -2.23 24.62
N PRO A 80 -2.70 -2.14 25.44
CA PRO A 80 -1.65 -1.13 25.29
C PRO A 80 -0.71 -1.49 24.13
N VAL A 81 -1.09 -1.11 22.92
CA VAL A 81 -0.40 -1.51 21.68
C VAL A 81 1.09 -1.09 21.66
N PRO A 82 1.47 0.14 22.08
CA PRO A 82 2.88 0.51 22.08
C PRO A 82 3.75 -0.39 22.95
N GLU A 83 3.25 -0.81 24.12
CA GLU A 83 3.94 -1.71 25.04
C GLU A 83 4.07 -3.12 24.45
N ILE A 84 3.04 -3.61 23.77
CA ILE A 84 3.05 -4.91 23.08
C ILE A 84 4.10 -4.90 21.96
N VAL A 85 4.19 -3.81 21.19
CA VAL A 85 5.20 -3.64 20.14
C VAL A 85 6.59 -3.54 20.76
N ALA A 86 6.78 -2.69 21.77
CA ALA A 86 8.06 -2.47 22.46
C ALA A 86 8.64 -3.77 23.02
N ALA A 87 7.79 -4.68 23.51
CA ALA A 87 8.23 -5.98 24.05
C ALA A 87 8.87 -6.91 23.01
N ARG A 88 8.72 -6.64 21.71
CA ARG A 88 9.30 -7.43 20.62
C ARG A 88 10.53 -6.79 19.98
N LEU A 89 10.75 -5.49 20.22
CA LEU A 89 11.85 -4.76 19.62
C LEU A 89 13.18 -5.07 20.33
N ASP A 90 14.27 -4.98 19.58
CA ASP A 90 15.62 -5.01 20.17
C ASP A 90 15.97 -3.61 20.70
N LYS A 91 16.03 -3.49 22.02
CA LYS A 91 16.34 -2.22 22.71
C LYS A 91 17.76 -1.72 22.45
N ASN A 92 18.67 -2.61 22.06
CA ASN A 92 20.09 -2.29 21.88
C ASN A 92 20.43 -1.92 20.43
N ALA A 93 19.47 -2.06 19.49
CA ALA A 93 19.65 -1.75 18.09
C ALA A 93 18.78 -0.57 17.66
N VAL A 94 19.22 0.19 16.66
CA VAL A 94 18.41 1.24 16.02
C VAL A 94 17.25 0.58 15.26
N LEU A 95 16.04 1.11 15.44
CA LEU A 95 14.84 0.69 14.73
C LEU A 95 14.66 1.51 13.45
N GLY A 96 14.66 0.84 12.29
CA GLY A 96 14.08 1.40 11.08
C GLY A 96 12.56 1.48 11.23
N VAL A 97 11.97 2.66 11.07
CA VAL A 97 10.52 2.84 11.08
C VAL A 97 10.01 3.16 9.69
N ASP A 98 8.80 2.70 9.41
CA ASP A 98 8.10 3.05 8.19
C ASP A 98 7.73 4.55 8.19
N LYS A 99 7.86 5.21 7.02
CA LYS A 99 7.47 6.62 6.82
C LYS A 99 6.01 6.89 7.16
N ASP A 100 5.15 5.86 7.07
CA ASP A 100 3.71 5.94 7.36
C ASP A 100 3.35 5.60 8.81
N LEU A 101 4.35 5.36 9.67
CA LEU A 101 4.11 5.10 11.09
C LEU A 101 3.52 6.33 11.77
N LYS A 102 2.24 6.23 12.15
CA LYS A 102 1.52 7.33 12.80
C LYS A 102 2.19 7.74 14.10
N ALA A 103 2.33 9.05 14.34
CA ALA A 103 2.98 9.60 15.54
C ALA A 103 2.36 9.07 16.84
N ARG A 104 1.06 8.78 16.87
CA ARG A 104 0.37 8.19 18.03
C ARG A 104 0.96 6.83 18.48
N PHE A 105 1.65 6.12 17.61
CA PHE A 105 2.34 4.87 17.94
C PHE A 105 3.86 5.08 18.10
N LEU A 106 4.45 5.96 17.30
CA LEU A 106 5.88 6.23 17.34
C LEU A 106 6.30 6.93 18.63
N LEU A 107 5.59 7.99 19.04
CA LEU A 107 5.98 8.80 20.21
C LEU A 107 6.03 7.96 21.49
N PRO A 108 5.04 7.12 21.86
CA PRO A 108 5.15 6.23 23.00
C PRO A 108 6.33 5.27 22.93
N LEU A 109 6.66 4.72 21.75
CA LEU A 109 7.84 3.85 21.60
C LEU A 109 9.15 4.61 21.87
N MET A 110 9.22 5.87 21.44
CA MET A 110 10.38 6.74 21.72
C MET A 110 10.47 7.10 23.21
N GLU A 111 9.36 7.46 23.85
CA GLU A 111 9.30 7.75 25.30
C GLU A 111 9.74 6.56 26.15
N MET A 112 9.32 5.35 25.78
CA MET A 112 9.71 4.10 26.43
C MET A 112 11.15 3.69 26.13
N LYS A 113 11.85 4.38 25.22
CA LYS A 113 13.17 3.98 24.71
C LYS A 113 13.17 2.52 24.23
N ALA A 114 12.16 2.18 23.43
CA ALA A 114 11.93 0.82 22.96
C ALA A 114 13.00 0.31 21.98
N ALA A 115 13.86 1.19 21.48
CA ALA A 115 15.03 0.90 20.65
C ALA A 115 16.18 1.86 21.00
N ALA A 116 17.40 1.58 20.56
CA ALA A 116 18.57 2.46 20.75
C ALA A 116 18.44 3.81 20.01
N GLY A 117 17.59 3.86 18.99
CA GLY A 117 17.27 5.05 18.20
C GLY A 117 16.19 4.70 17.17
N PHE A 118 15.66 5.72 16.51
CA PHE A 118 14.61 5.58 15.50
C PHE A 118 15.02 6.35 14.25
N VAL A 119 14.98 5.69 13.10
CA VAL A 119 15.32 6.29 11.80
C VAL A 119 14.33 5.84 10.73
N ASN A 120 14.16 6.62 9.67
CA ASN A 120 13.32 6.18 8.54
C ASN A 120 14.01 5.03 7.79
N GLY A 121 13.42 3.84 7.82
CA GLY A 121 13.88 2.63 7.14
C GLY A 121 13.17 2.33 5.81
N SER A 122 12.20 3.14 5.40
CA SER A 122 11.32 2.85 4.26
C SER A 122 12.06 2.67 2.94
N LEU A 123 13.24 3.31 2.78
CA LEU A 123 14.02 3.22 1.55
C LEU A 123 14.36 1.75 1.19
N ALA A 124 14.65 0.90 2.19
CA ALA A 124 14.92 -0.52 1.96
C ALA A 124 13.73 -1.25 1.31
N VAL A 125 12.51 -0.92 1.75
CA VAL A 125 11.27 -1.46 1.18
C VAL A 125 10.99 -0.86 -0.20
N ASP A 126 11.12 0.45 -0.35
CA ASP A 126 10.83 1.18 -1.58
C ASP A 126 11.74 0.71 -2.73
N ILE A 127 13.05 0.57 -2.50
CA ILE A 127 14.01 0.06 -3.49
C ILE A 127 13.66 -1.39 -3.86
N THR A 128 13.37 -2.24 -2.87
CA THR A 128 13.03 -3.65 -3.12
C THR A 128 11.76 -3.78 -3.95
N ARG A 129 10.71 -3.02 -3.65
CA ARG A 129 9.46 -2.96 -4.43
C ARG A 129 9.64 -2.28 -5.78
N GLY A 130 10.59 -1.36 -5.89
CA GLY A 130 10.93 -0.65 -7.13
C GLY A 130 11.35 -1.61 -8.24
N VAL A 131 12.08 -2.69 -7.91
CA VAL A 131 12.53 -3.72 -8.85
C VAL A 131 11.55 -4.89 -8.85
N LYS A 132 10.72 -4.96 -9.90
CA LYS A 132 9.65 -5.98 -10.07
C LYS A 132 10.22 -7.33 -10.45
N ASP A 133 9.79 -8.39 -9.76
CA ASP A 133 10.10 -9.77 -10.13
C ASP A 133 9.34 -10.20 -11.40
N THR A 134 9.65 -11.40 -11.91
CA THR A 134 9.06 -11.92 -13.17
C THR A 134 7.54 -12.03 -13.11
N GLU A 135 6.99 -12.45 -11.95
CA GLU A 135 5.54 -12.57 -11.76
C GLU A 135 4.88 -11.18 -11.75
N GLU A 136 5.47 -10.23 -11.03
CA GLU A 136 5.00 -8.85 -10.99
C GLU A 136 5.05 -8.17 -12.37
N GLN A 137 6.14 -8.37 -13.11
CA GLN A 137 6.25 -7.86 -14.48
C GLN A 137 5.17 -8.43 -15.41
N LYS A 138 4.87 -9.74 -15.27
CA LYS A 138 3.79 -10.37 -16.05
C LYS A 138 2.43 -9.73 -15.73
N LYS A 139 2.13 -9.53 -14.45
CA LYS A 139 0.88 -8.88 -14.01
C LYS A 139 0.78 -7.44 -14.51
N MET A 140 1.85 -6.67 -14.43
CA MET A 140 1.89 -5.29 -14.94
C MET A 140 1.62 -5.24 -16.44
N ARG A 141 2.21 -6.15 -17.24
CA ARG A 141 1.96 -6.21 -18.69
C ARG A 141 0.51 -6.56 -19.01
N ILE A 142 -0.10 -7.50 -18.26
CA ILE A 142 -1.51 -7.86 -18.42
C ILE A 142 -2.39 -6.65 -18.09
N SER A 143 -2.14 -5.98 -16.98
CA SER A 143 -2.89 -4.79 -16.56
C SER A 143 -2.76 -3.65 -17.58
N SER A 144 -1.55 -3.40 -18.11
CA SER A 144 -1.34 -2.41 -19.17
C SER A 144 -2.12 -2.75 -20.44
N ALA A 145 -2.12 -4.02 -20.88
CA ALA A 145 -2.87 -4.44 -22.05
C ALA A 145 -4.41 -4.32 -21.87
N ILE A 146 -4.90 -4.53 -20.66
CA ILE A 146 -6.31 -4.29 -20.31
C ILE A 146 -6.59 -2.78 -20.42
N ASN A 147 -5.72 -1.95 -19.85
CA ASN A 147 -5.87 -0.50 -19.88
C ASN A 147 -5.89 0.06 -21.32
N ASP A 148 -5.01 -0.41 -22.19
CA ASP A 148 -4.99 0.01 -23.59
C ASP A 148 -6.34 -0.28 -24.29
N LYS A 149 -6.91 -1.48 -24.05
CA LYS A 149 -8.22 -1.85 -24.59
C LYS A 149 -9.35 -1.02 -23.98
N ALA A 150 -9.28 -0.73 -22.68
CA ALA A 150 -10.25 0.10 -21.98
C ALA A 150 -10.25 1.53 -22.53
N MET A 151 -9.06 2.13 -22.72
CA MET A 151 -8.90 3.47 -23.29
C MET A 151 -9.51 3.58 -24.70
N ALA A 152 -9.38 2.54 -25.52
CA ALA A 152 -10.05 2.52 -26.83
C ALA A 152 -11.59 2.56 -26.71
N LYS A 153 -12.15 1.88 -25.72
CA LYS A 153 -13.60 1.91 -25.44
C LYS A 153 -14.02 3.23 -24.82
N PHE A 154 -13.24 3.81 -23.89
CA PHE A 154 -13.54 5.09 -23.25
C PHE A 154 -13.64 6.23 -24.25
N LYS A 155 -12.78 6.26 -25.27
CA LYS A 155 -12.91 7.22 -26.38
C LYS A 155 -14.27 7.15 -27.06
N GLY A 156 -14.88 5.96 -27.13
CA GLY A 156 -16.22 5.78 -27.72
C GLY A 156 -17.35 6.30 -26.83
N LEU A 157 -17.10 6.59 -25.55
CA LEU A 157 -18.07 7.18 -24.64
C LEU A 157 -18.18 8.71 -24.83
N ILE A 158 -17.16 9.33 -25.43
CA ILE A 158 -17.09 10.78 -25.60
C ILE A 158 -17.91 11.18 -26.82
N HIS A 159 -19.03 11.82 -26.59
CA HIS A 159 -19.93 12.36 -27.63
C HIS A 159 -20.61 13.63 -27.14
N GLU A 160 -21.08 14.45 -28.06
CA GLU A 160 -21.77 15.68 -27.71
C GLU A 160 -22.91 15.43 -26.72
N GLY A 161 -22.98 16.21 -25.66
CA GLY A 161 -24.01 16.12 -24.63
C GLY A 161 -23.72 15.14 -23.48
N VAL A 162 -22.60 14.37 -23.51
CA VAL A 162 -22.22 13.50 -22.39
C VAL A 162 -21.52 14.31 -21.30
N SER A 163 -21.81 14.01 -20.03
CA SER A 163 -21.13 14.59 -18.87
C SER A 163 -19.93 13.73 -18.41
N GLU A 164 -19.04 14.36 -17.64
CA GLU A 164 -17.89 13.67 -17.02
C GLU A 164 -18.34 12.50 -16.15
N LYS A 165 -19.39 12.68 -15.33
CA LYS A 165 -19.96 11.61 -14.50
C LYS A 165 -20.48 10.45 -15.31
N GLU A 166 -21.25 10.70 -16.37
CA GLU A 166 -21.80 9.66 -17.22
C GLU A 166 -20.71 8.81 -17.88
N VAL A 167 -19.57 9.41 -18.20
CA VAL A 167 -18.39 8.66 -18.68
C VAL A 167 -17.76 7.87 -17.55
N ALA A 168 -17.50 8.48 -16.41
CA ALA A 168 -16.88 7.83 -15.25
C ALA A 168 -17.70 6.62 -14.77
N ASP A 169 -19.02 6.72 -14.71
CA ASP A 169 -19.93 5.67 -14.26
C ASP A 169 -19.86 4.40 -15.14
N GLN A 170 -19.52 4.55 -16.41
CA GLN A 170 -19.41 3.43 -17.36
C GLN A 170 -18.03 2.76 -17.35
N MET A 171 -17.00 3.42 -16.82
CA MET A 171 -15.61 2.94 -16.92
C MET A 171 -15.38 1.65 -16.13
N LEU A 172 -15.99 1.50 -14.94
CA LEU A 172 -15.82 0.30 -14.11
C LEU A 172 -16.30 -0.95 -14.86
N GLN A 173 -17.49 -0.90 -15.47
CA GLN A 173 -18.04 -2.06 -16.18
C GLN A 173 -17.15 -2.45 -17.36
N ILE A 174 -16.60 -1.48 -18.07
CA ILE A 174 -15.66 -1.73 -19.18
C ILE A 174 -14.41 -2.46 -18.70
N TYR A 175 -13.83 -2.06 -17.54
CA TYR A 175 -12.69 -2.74 -16.95
C TYR A 175 -13.03 -4.18 -16.52
N LEU A 176 -14.17 -4.38 -15.86
CA LEU A 176 -14.64 -5.71 -15.44
C LEU A 176 -14.85 -6.63 -16.63
N ASP A 177 -15.47 -6.14 -17.72
CA ASP A 177 -15.69 -6.90 -18.95
C ASP A 177 -14.38 -7.28 -19.66
N LEU A 178 -13.31 -6.53 -19.42
CA LEU A 178 -11.96 -6.82 -19.93
C LEU A 178 -11.14 -7.73 -19.01
N GLY A 179 -11.71 -8.14 -17.87
CA GLY A 179 -11.10 -9.07 -16.91
C GLY A 179 -10.23 -8.40 -15.84
N ALA A 180 -10.42 -7.10 -15.59
CA ALA A 180 -9.85 -6.45 -14.40
C ALA A 180 -10.70 -6.76 -13.16
N ASP A 181 -10.08 -6.66 -11.99
CA ASP A 181 -10.77 -6.83 -10.69
C ASP A 181 -11.42 -5.51 -10.21
N GLY A 182 -11.07 -4.38 -10.80
CA GLY A 182 -11.55 -3.06 -10.41
C GLY A 182 -10.55 -1.95 -10.73
N TYR A 183 -10.76 -0.79 -10.12
CA TYR A 183 -9.85 0.34 -10.19
C TYR A 183 -8.67 0.19 -9.21
N SER A 184 -7.54 0.82 -9.55
CA SER A 184 -6.47 1.09 -8.57
C SER A 184 -6.71 2.39 -7.78
N PHE A 185 -7.44 3.34 -8.37
CA PHE A 185 -7.96 4.58 -7.78
C PHE A 185 -9.15 5.06 -8.62
N GLU A 186 -9.96 5.94 -8.06
CA GLU A 186 -11.15 6.48 -8.73
C GLU A 186 -10.79 7.17 -10.05
N PRO A 187 -11.64 7.02 -11.09
CA PRO A 187 -11.36 7.58 -12.41
C PRO A 187 -11.36 9.11 -12.37
N LEU A 188 -10.46 9.70 -13.15
CA LEU A 188 -10.45 11.12 -13.47
C LEU A 188 -11.00 11.27 -14.90
N VAL A 189 -12.11 11.99 -15.03
CA VAL A 189 -12.68 12.41 -16.31
C VAL A 189 -12.88 13.90 -16.25
N ALA A 190 -12.29 14.62 -17.18
CA ALA A 190 -12.32 16.09 -17.16
C ALA A 190 -12.44 16.66 -18.56
N PHE A 191 -13.35 17.61 -18.76
CA PHE A 191 -13.64 18.25 -20.05
C PHE A 191 -13.25 19.74 -20.03
N GLY A 192 -12.70 20.22 -21.13
CA GLY A 192 -12.40 21.64 -21.31
C GLY A 192 -11.55 22.24 -20.21
N ALA A 193 -12.07 23.23 -19.49
CA ALA A 193 -11.33 23.90 -18.41
C ALA A 193 -11.00 22.98 -17.23
N ASN A 194 -11.85 21.97 -16.93
CA ASN A 194 -11.62 21.02 -15.86
C ASN A 194 -10.39 20.14 -16.13
N ALA A 195 -10.04 19.90 -17.40
CA ALA A 195 -8.85 19.16 -17.79
C ALA A 195 -7.51 19.81 -17.37
N ALA A 196 -7.54 21.05 -16.90
CA ALA A 196 -6.37 21.70 -16.34
C ALA A 196 -6.09 21.33 -14.87
N ASP A 197 -7.06 20.71 -14.17
CA ASP A 197 -6.90 20.25 -12.79
C ASP A 197 -6.56 18.73 -12.79
N PRO A 198 -5.33 18.34 -12.40
CA PRO A 198 -4.93 16.94 -12.39
C PRO A 198 -5.61 16.11 -11.28
N HIS A 199 -6.36 16.75 -10.38
CA HIS A 199 -7.12 16.10 -9.30
C HIS A 199 -8.62 16.36 -9.39
N HIS A 200 -9.11 16.82 -10.57
CA HIS A 200 -10.52 17.06 -10.77
C HIS A 200 -11.36 15.78 -10.52
N SER A 201 -12.44 15.95 -9.78
CA SER A 201 -13.44 14.87 -9.62
C SER A 201 -14.54 15.05 -10.66
N PRO A 202 -14.92 14.01 -11.42
CA PRO A 202 -15.95 14.11 -12.44
C PRO A 202 -17.23 14.76 -11.92
N ASP A 203 -17.73 15.77 -12.63
CA ASP A 203 -18.96 16.49 -12.32
C ASP A 203 -19.97 16.48 -13.48
N ASP A 204 -20.98 17.34 -13.44
CA ASP A 204 -22.01 17.41 -14.47
C ASP A 204 -21.59 18.27 -15.69
N THR A 205 -20.30 18.62 -15.79
CA THR A 205 -19.75 19.34 -16.96
C THR A 205 -19.90 18.51 -18.21
N VAL A 206 -20.53 19.10 -19.23
CA VAL A 206 -20.80 18.47 -20.52
C VAL A 206 -19.74 18.86 -21.53
N VAL A 207 -19.24 17.86 -22.27
CA VAL A 207 -18.24 18.08 -23.33
C VAL A 207 -18.80 18.90 -24.47
N LYS A 208 -17.98 19.80 -25.03
CA LYS A 208 -18.28 20.66 -26.16
C LYS A 208 -17.26 20.46 -27.28
N PRO A 209 -17.64 20.74 -28.54
CA PRO A 209 -16.69 20.71 -29.64
C PRO A 209 -15.49 21.62 -29.38
N GLY A 210 -14.28 21.06 -29.50
CA GLY A 210 -13.01 21.76 -29.26
C GLY A 210 -12.44 21.63 -27.84
N ASP A 211 -13.18 21.00 -26.90
CA ASP A 211 -12.66 20.72 -25.57
C ASP A 211 -11.52 19.70 -25.60
N CYS A 212 -10.55 19.88 -24.70
CA CYS A 212 -9.64 18.80 -24.31
C CYS A 212 -10.41 17.81 -23.41
N VAL A 213 -10.04 16.54 -23.51
CA VAL A 213 -10.56 15.46 -22.66
C VAL A 213 -9.41 14.67 -22.09
#